data_3853f6119994aa0adf41578c48fc36ed
#
_entry.id   3853f6119994aa0adf41578c48fc36ed
#
_cell.length_a   1.000
_cell.length_b   1.000
_cell.length_c   1.000
_cell.angle_alpha   90.00
_cell.angle_beta   90.00
_cell.angle_gamma   90.00
#
_symmetry.space_group_name_H-M   'P 1'
#
loop_
_entity.id
_entity.type
_entity.pdbx_description
1 polymer ?
#
loop_
_entity_poly.entity_id
_entity_poly.type
_entity_poly.pdbx_seq_one_letter_code
_entity_poly.pdbx_strand_id
1 'polypeptide(L)'
;VRKYLLDTKIISYYLKGIENLKEKITSNIDSLSISIISYYEIVSELQSIDAKKRITEFEKFCKLIDVVNLDRASILASCQIYSNLKKLGNLIDDIDILIAGIALSNNLVMVTDNTEHFKRIQGLKVENWKD
;
A
#
# COMPACT_ATOMS: atom_id res chain seq x y z
N VAL A 1 1.38 -13.32 -11.75
CA VAL A 1 2.44 -12.70 -10.95
C VAL A 1 2.00 -11.33 -10.47
N ARG A 2 2.12 -11.08 -9.17
CA ARG A 2 1.75 -9.77 -8.62
C ARG A 2 2.81 -8.74 -8.99
N LYS A 3 2.35 -7.53 -9.29
CA LYS A 3 3.22 -6.46 -9.78
C LYS A 3 3.08 -5.17 -8.95
N TYR A 4 1.91 -4.93 -8.37
CA TYR A 4 1.59 -3.66 -7.72
C TYR A 4 1.23 -3.86 -6.25
N LEU A 5 1.64 -2.89 -5.42
CA LEU A 5 1.22 -2.79 -4.02
C LEU A 5 0.43 -1.49 -3.86
N LEU A 6 -0.85 -1.59 -3.49
CA LEU A 6 -1.69 -0.41 -3.31
C LEU A 6 -1.46 0.20 -1.93
N ASP A 7 -1.22 1.52 -1.90
CA ASP A 7 -1.16 2.27 -0.65
C ASP A 7 -2.53 2.31 0.01
N THR A 8 -2.57 2.48 1.32
CA THR A 8 -3.80 2.48 2.12
C THR A 8 -4.83 3.49 1.59
N LYS A 9 -4.41 4.71 1.29
CA LYS A 9 -5.34 5.73 0.78
C LYS A 9 -5.94 5.37 -0.57
N ILE A 10 -5.16 4.74 -1.44
CA ILE A 10 -5.66 4.27 -2.74
C ILE A 10 -6.78 3.25 -2.54
N ILE A 11 -6.61 2.32 -1.60
CA ILE A 11 -7.63 1.33 -1.26
C ILE A 11 -8.88 2.04 -0.74
N SER A 12 -8.72 3.02 0.15
CA SER A 12 -9.84 3.79 0.70
C SER A 12 -10.63 4.53 -0.38
N TYR A 13 -9.94 5.16 -1.33
CA TYR A 13 -10.58 5.83 -2.46
C TYR A 13 -11.35 4.84 -3.35
N TYR A 14 -10.76 3.68 -3.59
CA TYR A 14 -11.41 2.63 -4.37
C TYR A 14 -12.71 2.17 -3.70
N LEU A 15 -12.66 1.93 -2.39
CA LEU A 15 -13.83 1.50 -1.62
C LEU A 15 -14.94 2.56 -1.59
N LYS A 16 -14.58 3.84 -1.75
CA LYS A 16 -15.52 4.96 -1.86
C LYS A 16 -16.08 5.14 -3.27
N GLY A 17 -15.59 4.37 -4.23
CA GLY A 17 -16.12 4.36 -5.60
C GLY A 17 -15.59 5.45 -6.52
N ILE A 18 -14.34 5.92 -6.32
CA ILE A 18 -13.73 6.88 -7.23
C ILE A 18 -13.53 6.24 -8.61
N GLU A 19 -14.18 6.78 -9.63
CA GLU A 19 -14.44 6.12 -10.91
C GLU A 19 -13.19 5.71 -11.70
N ASN A 20 -12.25 6.64 -11.96
CA ASN A 20 -11.08 6.30 -12.75
C ASN A 20 -10.17 5.30 -12.04
N LEU A 21 -10.14 5.34 -10.72
CA LEU A 21 -9.39 4.40 -9.91
C LEU A 21 -10.02 3.01 -9.98
N LYS A 22 -11.36 2.95 -9.95
CA LYS A 22 -12.12 1.71 -10.04
C LYS A 22 -11.78 0.94 -11.32
N GLU A 23 -11.69 1.62 -12.45
CA GLU A 23 -11.34 1.00 -13.72
C GLU A 23 -9.93 0.41 -13.69
N LYS A 24 -8.95 1.17 -13.22
CA LYS A 24 -7.56 0.72 -13.15
C LYS A 24 -7.38 -0.47 -12.21
N ILE A 25 -8.05 -0.45 -11.06
CA ILE A 25 -7.98 -1.55 -10.11
C ILE A 25 -8.62 -2.80 -10.70
N THR A 26 -9.81 -2.68 -11.28
CA THR A 26 -10.53 -3.81 -11.87
C THR A 26 -9.72 -4.44 -13.01
N SER A 27 -9.15 -3.62 -13.90
CA SER A 27 -8.38 -4.16 -15.03
C SER A 27 -7.03 -4.76 -14.64
N ASN A 28 -6.52 -4.46 -13.45
CA ASN A 28 -5.25 -5.01 -12.97
C ASN A 28 -5.41 -5.99 -11.80
N ILE A 29 -6.63 -6.47 -11.55
CA ILE A 29 -6.95 -7.21 -10.32
C ILE A 29 -6.01 -8.40 -10.07
N ASP A 30 -5.60 -9.09 -11.12
CA ASP A 30 -4.72 -10.27 -10.99
C ASP A 30 -3.28 -9.92 -10.64
N SER A 31 -2.92 -8.64 -10.70
CA SER A 31 -1.57 -8.14 -10.43
C SER A 31 -1.46 -7.35 -9.14
N LEU A 32 -2.54 -7.28 -8.36
CA LEU A 32 -2.60 -6.40 -7.19
C LEU A 32 -2.25 -7.11 -5.90
N SER A 33 -1.66 -6.32 -5.01
CA SER A 33 -1.38 -6.71 -3.62
C SER A 33 -1.67 -5.53 -2.72
N ILE A 34 -1.91 -5.82 -1.45
CA ILE A 34 -1.87 -4.83 -0.38
C ILE A 34 -0.96 -5.37 0.72
N SER A 35 -0.45 -4.49 1.55
CA SER A 35 0.34 -4.93 2.70
C SER A 35 -0.57 -5.32 3.86
N ILE A 36 -0.06 -6.21 4.72
CA ILE A 36 -0.75 -6.53 5.98
C ILE A 36 -0.94 -5.28 6.85
N ILE A 37 -0.06 -4.29 6.68
CA ILE A 37 -0.16 -3.01 7.39
C ILE A 37 -1.36 -2.22 6.91
N SER A 38 -1.57 -2.14 5.59
CA SER A 38 -2.77 -1.50 5.02
C SER A 38 -4.04 -2.23 5.44
N TYR A 39 -3.99 -3.55 5.49
CA TYR A 39 -5.10 -4.36 6.01
C TYR A 39 -5.46 -3.93 7.44
N TYR A 40 -4.45 -3.82 8.31
CA TYR A 40 -4.65 -3.36 9.69
C TYR A 40 -5.26 -1.95 9.73
N GLU A 41 -4.73 -1.02 8.96
CA GLU A 41 -5.21 0.36 8.97
C GLU A 41 -6.67 0.45 8.54
N ILE A 42 -7.06 -0.28 7.49
CA ILE A 42 -8.42 -0.22 6.97
C ILE A 42 -9.40 -0.92 7.91
N VAL A 43 -9.10 -2.12 8.37
CA VAL A 43 -10.01 -2.87 9.22
C VAL A 43 -10.19 -2.19 10.58
N SER A 44 -9.09 -1.71 11.19
CA SER A 44 -9.21 -1.02 12.48
C SER A 44 -10.01 0.28 12.38
N GLU A 45 -9.85 1.03 11.30
CA GLU A 45 -10.66 2.24 11.06
C GLU A 45 -12.13 1.90 10.91
N LEU A 46 -12.46 0.89 10.09
CA LEU A 46 -13.83 0.49 9.87
C LEU A 46 -14.48 -0.10 11.12
N GLN A 47 -13.72 -0.86 11.92
CA GLN A 47 -14.20 -1.37 13.21
C GLN A 47 -14.51 -0.24 14.18
N SER A 48 -13.68 0.81 14.20
CA SER A 48 -13.87 1.93 15.12
C SER A 48 -15.17 2.69 14.91
N ILE A 49 -15.73 2.61 13.69
CA ILE A 49 -17.02 3.24 13.35
C ILE A 49 -18.13 2.23 13.13
N ASP A 50 -17.94 0.98 13.54
CA ASP A 50 -18.90 -0.12 13.41
C ASP A 50 -19.42 -0.34 11.98
N ALA A 51 -18.56 -0.15 10.99
CA ALA A 51 -18.91 -0.25 9.57
C ALA A 51 -18.85 -1.71 9.08
N LYS A 52 -19.68 -2.57 9.63
CA LYS A 52 -19.67 -4.02 9.36
C LYS A 52 -19.80 -4.37 7.88
N LYS A 53 -20.69 -3.67 7.17
CA LYS A 53 -20.90 -3.92 5.75
C LYS A 53 -19.65 -3.59 4.93
N ARG A 54 -18.99 -2.49 5.24
CA ARG A 54 -17.76 -2.09 4.55
C ARG A 54 -16.62 -3.07 4.82
N ILE A 55 -16.53 -3.59 6.05
CA ILE A 55 -15.54 -4.61 6.38
C ILE A 55 -15.76 -5.85 5.52
N THR A 56 -17.02 -6.30 5.39
CA THR A 56 -17.36 -7.45 4.55
C THR A 56 -16.96 -7.21 3.09
N GLU A 57 -17.25 -6.02 2.56
CA GLU A 57 -16.88 -5.65 1.19
C GLU A 57 -15.36 -5.63 1.01
N PHE A 58 -14.63 -5.08 1.97
CA PHE A 58 -13.17 -5.06 1.93
C PHE A 58 -12.59 -6.48 1.99
N GLU A 59 -13.14 -7.34 2.84
CA GLU A 59 -12.67 -8.74 2.94
C GLU A 59 -12.90 -9.50 1.63
N LYS A 60 -14.00 -9.23 0.93
CA LYS A 60 -14.23 -9.82 -0.39
C LYS A 60 -13.18 -9.36 -1.40
N PHE A 61 -12.82 -8.09 -1.36
CA PHE A 61 -11.75 -7.55 -2.20
C PHE A 61 -10.41 -8.24 -1.89
N CYS A 62 -10.11 -8.45 -0.62
CA CYS A 62 -8.88 -9.12 -0.20
C CYS A 62 -8.77 -10.56 -0.70
N LYS A 63 -9.88 -11.22 -1.00
CA LYS A 63 -9.86 -12.58 -1.58
C LYS A 63 -9.44 -12.59 -3.05
N LEU A 64 -9.52 -11.46 -3.73
CA LEU A 64 -9.17 -11.35 -5.15
C LEU A 64 -7.72 -10.95 -5.39
N ILE A 65 -7.03 -10.53 -4.37
CA ILE A 65 -5.67 -9.99 -4.43
C ILE A 65 -4.80 -10.70 -3.40
N ASP A 66 -3.50 -10.36 -3.37
CA ASP A 66 -2.61 -10.84 -2.31
C ASP A 66 -2.53 -9.86 -1.16
N VAL A 67 -2.51 -10.38 0.06
CA VAL A 67 -2.16 -9.60 1.26
C VAL A 67 -0.74 -10.02 1.65
N VAL A 68 0.20 -9.11 1.49
CA VAL A 68 1.63 -9.38 1.68
C VAL A 68 2.03 -9.12 3.12
N ASN A 69 2.63 -10.11 3.75
CA ASN A 69 3.06 -10.02 5.14
C ASN A 69 4.31 -9.16 5.30
N LEU A 70 4.50 -8.66 6.52
CA LEU A 70 5.70 -7.94 6.93
C LEU A 70 6.68 -8.98 7.50
N ASP A 71 7.56 -9.49 6.66
CA ASP A 71 8.55 -10.48 7.06
C ASP A 71 9.90 -9.83 7.39
N ARG A 72 10.87 -10.67 7.74
CA ARG A 72 12.20 -10.16 8.11
C ARG A 72 12.88 -9.42 6.95
N ALA A 73 12.76 -9.92 5.73
CA ALA A 73 13.34 -9.25 4.56
C ALA A 73 12.75 -7.84 4.36
N SER A 74 11.42 -7.72 4.54
CA SER A 74 10.74 -6.42 4.45
C SER A 74 11.21 -5.47 5.54
N ILE A 75 11.36 -5.95 6.76
CA ILE A 75 11.85 -5.13 7.87
C ILE A 75 13.27 -4.63 7.60
N LEU A 76 14.14 -5.50 7.10
CA LEU A 76 15.52 -5.08 6.78
C LEU A 76 15.55 -4.01 5.68
N ALA A 77 14.68 -4.16 4.68
CA ALA A 77 14.53 -3.12 3.65
C ALA A 77 14.06 -1.80 4.27
N SER A 78 13.09 -1.86 5.19
CA SER A 78 12.59 -0.67 5.90
C SER A 78 13.67 -0.01 6.74
N CYS A 79 14.51 -0.79 7.41
CA CYS A 79 15.64 -0.26 8.19
C CYS A 79 16.60 0.53 7.29
N GLN A 80 16.89 0.01 6.10
CA GLN A 80 17.74 0.70 5.14
C GLN A 80 17.09 2.00 4.64
N ILE A 81 15.81 1.97 4.34
CA ILE A 81 15.05 3.16 3.94
C ILE A 81 15.14 4.23 5.03
N TYR A 82 14.85 3.84 6.27
CA TYR A 82 14.88 4.76 7.41
C TYR A 82 16.26 5.42 7.53
N SER A 83 17.30 4.62 7.51
CA SER A 83 18.68 5.10 7.65
C SER A 83 19.02 6.10 6.55
N ASN A 84 18.71 5.77 5.30
CA ASN A 84 19.00 6.64 4.15
C ASN A 84 18.26 7.97 4.25
N LEU A 85 16.95 7.92 4.55
CA LEU A 85 16.14 9.13 4.63
C LEU A 85 16.54 10.01 5.81
N LYS A 86 16.88 9.40 6.94
CA LYS A 86 17.34 10.14 8.11
C LYS A 86 18.62 10.89 7.82
N LYS A 87 19.58 10.25 7.16
CA LYS A 87 20.86 10.89 6.79
C LYS A 87 20.67 12.07 5.85
N LEU A 88 19.64 12.00 4.99
CA LEU A 88 19.32 13.09 4.05
C LEU A 88 18.41 14.16 4.65
N GLY A 89 17.95 13.98 5.88
CA GLY A 89 17.02 14.90 6.51
C GLY A 89 15.61 14.87 5.89
N ASN A 90 15.22 13.72 5.35
CA ASN A 90 14.02 13.56 4.53
C ASN A 90 13.08 12.47 5.04
N LEU A 91 13.01 12.25 6.35
CA LEU A 91 12.17 11.19 6.92
C LEU A 91 10.69 11.35 6.52
N ILE A 92 10.04 10.22 6.36
CA ILE A 92 8.59 10.11 6.20
C ILE A 92 8.07 9.25 7.36
N ASP A 93 6.73 9.08 7.47
CA ASP A 93 6.12 8.32 8.56
C ASP A 93 6.62 6.88 8.58
N ASP A 94 6.76 6.32 9.79
CA ASP A 94 7.19 4.94 9.98
C ASP A 94 6.30 3.93 9.26
N ILE A 95 4.99 4.15 9.27
CA ILE A 95 4.04 3.27 8.57
C ILE A 95 4.36 3.23 7.07
N ASP A 96 4.61 4.39 6.47
CA ASP A 96 4.95 4.48 5.05
C ASP A 96 6.28 3.78 4.76
N ILE A 97 7.25 3.90 5.67
CA ILE A 97 8.54 3.21 5.55
C ILE A 97 8.36 1.70 5.57
N LEU A 98 7.49 1.20 6.46
CA LEU A 98 7.22 -0.24 6.56
C LEU A 98 6.52 -0.77 5.30
N ILE A 99 5.54 -0.04 4.79
CA ILE A 99 4.85 -0.41 3.55
C ILE A 99 5.83 -0.40 2.37
N ALA A 100 6.67 0.63 2.28
CA ALA A 100 7.69 0.73 1.23
C ALA A 100 8.69 -0.43 1.30
N GLY A 101 9.07 -0.85 2.50
CA GLY A 101 9.95 -2.00 2.69
C GLY A 101 9.34 -3.29 2.15
N ILE A 102 8.03 -3.48 2.34
CA ILE A 102 7.30 -4.61 1.76
C ILE A 102 7.35 -4.54 0.24
N ALA A 103 7.10 -3.36 -0.35
CA ALA A 103 7.14 -3.19 -1.79
C ALA A 103 8.53 -3.49 -2.36
N LEU A 104 9.58 -2.96 -1.77
CA LEU A 104 10.95 -3.19 -2.23
C LEU A 104 11.36 -4.65 -2.14
N SER A 105 11.13 -5.29 -0.98
CA SER A 105 11.56 -6.68 -0.78
C SER A 105 10.81 -7.67 -1.66
N ASN A 106 9.62 -7.31 -2.12
CA ASN A 106 8.80 -8.14 -3.01
C ASN A 106 8.82 -7.66 -4.47
N ASN A 107 9.65 -6.69 -4.77
CA ASN A 107 9.81 -6.14 -6.13
C ASN A 107 8.48 -5.67 -6.74
N LEU A 108 7.69 -4.94 -5.93
CA LEU A 108 6.38 -4.42 -6.34
C LEU A 108 6.45 -2.92 -6.60
N VAL A 109 5.63 -2.47 -7.56
CA VAL A 109 5.45 -1.04 -7.83
C VAL A 109 4.47 -0.47 -6.80
N MET A 110 4.85 0.58 -6.10
CA MET A 110 3.97 1.25 -5.15
C MET A 110 2.97 2.13 -5.88
N VAL A 111 1.68 1.88 -5.67
CA VAL A 111 0.59 2.71 -6.22
C VAL A 111 0.08 3.61 -5.11
N THR A 112 0.28 4.92 -5.26
CA THR A 112 -0.02 5.91 -4.23
C THR A 112 -0.33 7.26 -4.87
N ASP A 113 -1.10 8.10 -4.18
CA ASP A 113 -1.24 9.51 -4.56
C ASP A 113 -0.21 10.39 -3.83
N ASN A 114 0.52 9.83 -2.88
CA ASN A 114 1.57 10.54 -2.14
C ASN A 114 2.95 10.28 -2.77
N THR A 115 3.06 10.58 -4.05
CA THR A 115 4.29 10.32 -4.82
C THR A 115 5.50 11.07 -4.27
N GLU A 116 5.29 12.28 -3.73
CA GLU A 116 6.34 13.11 -3.11
C GLU A 116 7.14 12.33 -2.06
N HIS A 117 6.44 11.66 -1.15
CA HIS A 117 7.08 10.90 -0.08
C HIS A 117 7.80 9.66 -0.61
N PHE A 118 7.09 8.87 -1.41
CA PHE A 118 7.63 7.57 -1.85
C PHE A 118 8.74 7.70 -2.90
N LYS A 119 8.77 8.80 -3.66
CA LYS A 119 9.86 9.07 -4.60
C LYS A 119 11.21 9.32 -3.92
N ARG A 120 11.21 9.67 -2.64
CA ARG A 120 12.44 9.84 -1.86
C ARG A 120 13.18 8.51 -1.65
N ILE A 121 12.50 7.39 -1.86
CA ILE A 121 13.04 6.06 -1.56
C ILE A 121 13.75 5.51 -2.80
N GLN A 122 15.06 5.34 -2.66
CA GLN A 122 15.88 4.83 -3.75
C GLN A 122 15.47 3.40 -4.12
N GLY A 123 15.30 3.18 -5.42
CA GLY A 123 14.97 1.86 -5.95
C GLY A 123 13.48 1.51 -5.96
N LEU A 124 12.65 2.34 -5.36
CA LEU A 124 11.20 2.11 -5.33
C LEU A 124 10.54 2.71 -6.57
N LYS A 125 9.82 1.89 -7.32
CA LYS A 125 9.00 2.37 -8.43
C LYS A 125 7.65 2.81 -7.90
N VAL A 126 7.19 4.00 -8.33
CA VAL A 126 5.97 4.64 -7.81
C VAL A 126 5.09 5.05 -8.98
N GLU A 127 3.79 4.76 -8.87
CA GLU A 127 2.78 5.20 -9.84
C GLU A 127 1.61 5.82 -9.11
N ASN A 128 1.01 6.85 -9.71
CA ASN A 128 -0.23 7.43 -9.22
C ASN A 128 -1.36 7.07 -10.19
N TRP A 129 -2.34 6.31 -9.70
CA TRP A 129 -3.49 5.87 -10.51
C TRP A 129 -4.73 6.74 -10.32
N LYS A 130 -4.69 7.64 -9.35
CA LYS A 130 -5.85 8.47 -9.03
C LYS A 130 -6.05 9.63 -10.01
N ASP A 131 -4.96 10.19 -10.49
CA ASP A 131 -5.00 11.34 -11.40
C ASP A 131 -5.01 10.96 -12.86
#